data_62ed33dfc12b136480b0cbaadb6b0871
#
_entry.id   62ed33dfc12b136480b0cbaadb6b0871
#
_cell.length_a   1.000
_cell.length_b   1.000
_cell.length_c   1.000
_cell.angle_alpha   90.00
_cell.angle_beta   90.00
_cell.angle_gamma   90.00
#
_symmetry.space_group_name_H-M   'P 1'
#
loop_
_entity.id
_entity.type
_entity.pdbx_description
1 polymer ?
#
loop_
_entity_poly.entity_id
_entity_poly.type
_entity_poly.pdbx_seq_one_letter_code
_entity_poly.pdbx_strand_id
1 'polypeptide(L)'
;GFSNITSINQLVKKSDIICFMIPDEEIPGVFKYIEKYISPKQVLLFAHGYCVHFKKINIPEFVDVIMVAPSGAGNMVRQQYLDNQGVPNLIAIHQDYTKTAFKIALSYSKNIGGTKVGAFISTFEEETVSDIFGEQTILTGGIPFLIKSSFDTLVEEGYSPIVAWFVCYYEVKSIVDLFHENGFEFLNNSISNLAEYGGLTKGEFLIDDKVKLKMKEMLQEIKNGNFVSEWENEKNTGSLLLNQKRDKIK
;
A
#
# COMPACT_ATOMS: atom_id res chain seq x y z
N GLY A 1 -6.63 20.57 -14.76
CA GLY A 1 -5.41 19.86 -15.19
C GLY A 1 -4.18 20.74 -15.05
N PHE A 2 -2.99 20.16 -15.12
CA PHE A 2 -1.74 20.92 -15.09
C PHE A 2 -1.56 21.68 -16.40
N SER A 3 -1.25 22.99 -16.32
CA SER A 3 -1.03 23.86 -17.49
C SER A 3 0.38 23.75 -18.08
N ASN A 4 1.34 23.23 -17.30
CA ASN A 4 2.75 23.17 -17.68
C ASN A 4 3.20 21.72 -17.88
N ILE A 5 3.02 21.20 -19.08
CA ILE A 5 3.59 19.92 -19.50
C ILE A 5 4.86 20.20 -20.29
N THR A 6 5.98 19.67 -19.86
CA THR A 6 7.29 19.86 -20.48
C THR A 6 8.05 18.54 -20.56
N SER A 7 9.21 18.52 -21.21
CA SER A 7 10.07 17.33 -21.21
C SER A 7 10.62 17.06 -19.81
N ILE A 8 10.81 15.78 -19.47
CA ILE A 8 11.25 15.35 -18.16
C ILE A 8 12.57 16.01 -17.71
N ASN A 9 13.52 16.20 -18.63
CA ASN A 9 14.79 16.86 -18.33
C ASN A 9 14.62 18.36 -18.01
N GLN A 10 13.68 19.04 -18.65
CA GLN A 10 13.38 20.44 -18.32
C GLN A 10 12.64 20.55 -16.98
N LEU A 11 11.74 19.59 -16.71
CA LEU A 11 11.03 19.50 -15.45
C LEU A 11 12.03 19.34 -14.30
N VAL A 12 12.92 18.36 -14.36
CA VAL A 12 13.92 18.11 -13.32
C VAL A 12 14.80 19.32 -13.06
N LYS A 13 15.29 19.98 -14.12
CA LYS A 13 16.16 21.16 -13.97
C LYS A 13 15.49 22.38 -13.33
N LYS A 14 14.16 22.48 -13.42
CA LYS A 14 13.39 23.66 -12.97
C LYS A 14 12.64 23.43 -11.66
N SER A 15 12.59 22.19 -11.16
CA SER A 15 11.82 21.82 -9.98
C SER A 15 12.68 21.84 -8.73
N ASP A 16 12.14 22.33 -7.63
CA ASP A 16 12.74 22.18 -6.31
C ASP A 16 12.43 20.80 -5.72
N ILE A 17 11.25 20.24 -6.05
CA ILE A 17 10.79 18.93 -5.58
C ILE A 17 10.42 18.08 -6.79
N ILE A 18 11.00 16.88 -6.86
CA ILE A 18 10.73 15.86 -7.87
C ILE A 18 9.93 14.75 -7.22
N CYS A 19 8.64 14.65 -7.58
CA CYS A 19 7.72 13.63 -7.05
C CYS A 19 7.66 12.43 -8.00
N PHE A 20 8.01 11.25 -7.52
CA PHE A 20 7.89 9.99 -8.26
C PHE A 20 6.50 9.41 -8.03
N MET A 21 5.57 9.73 -8.97
CA MET A 21 4.17 9.27 -8.96
C MET A 21 3.89 8.34 -10.15
N ILE A 22 4.81 7.44 -10.40
CA ILE A 22 4.78 6.39 -11.43
C ILE A 22 4.95 5.03 -10.76
N PRO A 23 4.61 3.91 -11.42
CA PRO A 23 4.83 2.58 -10.87
C PRO A 23 6.28 2.39 -10.42
N ASP A 24 6.48 1.76 -9.25
CA ASP A 24 7.79 1.62 -8.62
C ASP A 24 8.81 0.93 -9.52
N GLU A 25 8.37 -0.05 -10.30
CA GLU A 25 9.20 -0.77 -11.25
C GLU A 25 9.68 0.09 -12.45
N GLU A 26 9.06 1.23 -12.70
CA GLU A 26 9.48 2.17 -13.77
C GLU A 26 10.45 3.23 -13.24
N ILE A 27 10.47 3.45 -11.92
CA ILE A 27 11.33 4.48 -11.30
C ILE A 27 12.81 4.28 -11.63
N PRO A 28 13.41 3.08 -11.56
CA PRO A 28 14.83 2.89 -11.85
C PRO A 28 15.21 3.32 -13.27
N GLY A 29 14.38 3.00 -14.26
CA GLY A 29 14.59 3.40 -15.66
C GLY A 29 14.52 4.92 -15.84
N VAL A 30 13.51 5.55 -15.26
CA VAL A 30 13.33 7.00 -15.29
C VAL A 30 14.46 7.69 -14.52
N PHE A 31 14.83 7.18 -13.35
CA PHE A 31 15.89 7.74 -12.50
C PHE A 31 17.23 7.76 -13.23
N LYS A 32 17.63 6.65 -13.85
CA LYS A 32 18.85 6.55 -14.66
C LYS A 32 18.90 7.58 -15.79
N TYR A 33 17.75 7.95 -16.36
CA TYR A 33 17.68 8.98 -17.38
C TYR A 33 17.82 10.39 -16.82
N ILE A 34 17.24 10.67 -15.62
CA ILE A 34 17.19 12.01 -15.05
C ILE A 34 18.34 12.34 -14.10
N GLU A 35 19.07 11.36 -13.57
CA GLU A 35 20.10 11.54 -12.54
C GLU A 35 21.12 12.62 -12.88
N LYS A 36 21.54 12.72 -14.15
CA LYS A 36 22.47 13.74 -14.66
C LYS A 36 21.91 15.18 -14.68
N TYR A 37 20.62 15.34 -14.48
CA TYR A 37 19.94 16.64 -14.44
C TYR A 37 19.56 17.08 -13.04
N ILE A 38 19.73 16.19 -12.06
CA ILE A 38 19.46 16.48 -10.65
C ILE A 38 20.52 17.47 -10.14
N SER A 39 20.06 18.48 -9.42
CA SER A 39 20.88 19.57 -8.90
C SER A 39 20.95 19.55 -7.38
N PRO A 40 22.01 20.11 -6.77
CA PRO A 40 22.11 20.20 -5.31
C PRO A 40 20.89 20.87 -4.67
N LYS A 41 20.49 20.38 -3.50
CA LYS A 41 19.36 20.86 -2.68
C LYS A 41 17.97 20.53 -3.23
N GLN A 42 17.84 19.85 -4.36
CA GLN A 42 16.55 19.33 -4.78
C GLN A 42 16.05 18.25 -3.81
N VAL A 43 14.73 18.08 -3.77
CA VAL A 43 14.06 17.07 -2.95
C VAL A 43 13.52 15.97 -3.86
N LEU A 44 13.87 14.74 -3.57
CA LEU A 44 13.28 13.56 -4.17
C LEU A 44 12.18 13.04 -3.25
N LEU A 45 10.93 13.08 -3.71
CA LEU A 45 9.76 12.69 -2.95
C LEU A 45 9.17 11.39 -3.52
N PHE A 46 8.98 10.42 -2.65
CA PHE A 46 8.39 9.12 -2.95
C PHE A 46 7.06 8.95 -2.21
N ALA A 47 6.11 8.27 -2.84
CA ALA A 47 4.84 7.90 -2.21
C ALA A 47 4.89 6.51 -1.56
N HIS A 48 5.92 5.72 -1.86
CA HIS A 48 6.22 4.39 -1.32
C HIS A 48 7.74 4.20 -1.24
N GLY A 49 8.20 3.41 -0.28
CA GLY A 49 9.64 3.32 -0.01
C GLY A 49 10.43 2.33 -0.87
N TYR A 50 9.81 1.56 -1.75
CA TYR A 50 10.36 0.43 -2.51
C TYR A 50 11.74 0.70 -3.12
N CYS A 51 11.86 1.71 -3.98
CA CYS A 51 13.09 1.97 -4.73
C CYS A 51 14.26 2.39 -3.85
N VAL A 52 13.97 3.06 -2.74
CA VAL A 52 15.00 3.51 -1.77
C VAL A 52 15.40 2.37 -0.86
N HIS A 53 14.43 1.67 -0.25
CA HIS A 53 14.69 0.57 0.68
C HIS A 53 15.44 -0.59 0.01
N PHE A 54 15.00 -1.04 -1.16
CA PHE A 54 15.65 -2.12 -1.90
C PHE A 54 16.81 -1.65 -2.79
N LYS A 55 17.28 -0.41 -2.63
CA LYS A 55 18.45 0.17 -3.33
C LYS A 55 18.40 0.01 -4.85
N LYS A 56 17.22 0.27 -5.45
CA LYS A 56 17.02 0.17 -6.90
C LYS A 56 17.52 1.38 -7.68
N ILE A 57 17.86 2.45 -7.00
CA ILE A 57 18.38 3.71 -7.56
C ILE A 57 19.60 4.20 -6.79
N ASN A 58 20.53 4.89 -7.47
CA ASN A 58 21.70 5.49 -6.87
C ASN A 58 21.42 6.96 -6.55
N ILE A 59 21.10 7.23 -5.30
CA ILE A 59 20.72 8.57 -4.84
C ILE A 59 21.96 9.44 -4.66
N PRO A 60 22.01 10.66 -5.27
CA PRO A 60 23.10 11.60 -5.03
C PRO A 60 23.12 12.10 -3.58
N GLU A 61 24.32 12.31 -3.01
CA GLU A 61 24.48 12.77 -1.62
C GLU A 61 24.01 14.23 -1.38
N PHE A 62 23.84 15.01 -2.43
CA PHE A 62 23.56 16.44 -2.39
C PHE A 62 22.07 16.81 -2.50
N VAL A 63 21.16 15.86 -2.30
CA VAL A 63 19.70 16.05 -2.33
C VAL A 63 19.04 15.66 -1.01
N ASP A 64 17.83 16.12 -0.77
CA ASP A 64 16.96 15.53 0.25
C ASP A 64 16.19 14.35 -0.34
N VAL A 65 15.96 13.32 0.47
CA VAL A 65 15.13 12.16 0.09
C VAL A 65 14.08 11.94 1.15
N ILE A 66 12.85 12.14 0.77
CA ILE A 66 11.69 12.06 1.64
C ILE A 66 10.65 11.11 1.10
N MET A 67 9.87 10.55 2.00
CA MET A 67 8.67 9.78 1.68
C MET A 67 7.48 10.42 2.38
N VAL A 68 6.38 10.54 1.65
CA VAL A 68 5.06 10.80 2.19
C VAL A 68 4.13 9.77 1.57
N ALA A 69 3.82 8.73 2.33
CA ALA A 69 3.02 7.58 1.90
C ALA A 69 1.61 7.68 2.48
N PRO A 70 0.60 8.07 1.68
CA PRO A 70 -0.79 8.02 2.11
C PRO A 70 -1.26 6.56 2.27
N SER A 71 -1.91 6.25 3.41
CA SER A 71 -2.44 4.91 3.68
C SER A 71 -3.75 4.67 2.91
N GLY A 72 -3.65 4.52 1.58
CA GLY A 72 -4.81 4.26 0.73
C GLY A 72 -4.53 4.46 -0.76
N ALA A 73 -5.38 3.85 -1.57
CA ALA A 73 -5.29 3.96 -3.03
C ALA A 73 -5.42 5.41 -3.52
N GLY A 74 -4.68 5.79 -4.55
CA GLY A 74 -4.58 7.18 -5.02
C GLY A 74 -5.92 7.85 -5.37
N ASN A 75 -6.89 7.09 -5.90
CA ASN A 75 -8.23 7.59 -6.15
C ASN A 75 -8.99 7.91 -4.85
N MET A 76 -8.82 7.11 -3.81
CA MET A 76 -9.38 7.35 -2.48
C MET A 76 -8.74 8.59 -1.84
N VAL A 77 -7.41 8.73 -1.90
CA VAL A 77 -6.70 9.92 -1.42
C VAL A 77 -7.27 11.18 -2.07
N ARG A 78 -7.49 11.13 -3.40
CA ARG A 78 -8.07 12.25 -4.14
C ARG A 78 -9.50 12.55 -3.72
N GLN A 79 -10.33 11.52 -3.53
CA GLN A 79 -11.73 11.71 -3.12
C GLN A 79 -11.80 12.31 -1.71
N GLN A 80 -11.08 11.76 -0.74
CA GLN A 80 -11.03 12.27 0.63
C GLN A 80 -10.54 13.72 0.70
N TYR A 81 -9.59 14.09 -0.19
CA TYR A 81 -9.17 15.48 -0.31
C TYR A 81 -10.31 16.39 -0.79
N LEU A 82 -11.06 15.96 -1.83
CA LEU A 82 -12.20 16.73 -2.38
C LEU A 82 -13.33 16.87 -1.36
N ASP A 83 -13.55 15.85 -0.55
CA ASP A 83 -14.55 15.83 0.52
C ASP A 83 -14.11 16.62 1.77
N ASN A 84 -13.00 17.38 1.65
CA ASN A 84 -12.38 18.13 2.74
C ASN A 84 -11.99 17.28 3.95
N GLN A 85 -11.78 16.01 3.73
CA GLN A 85 -11.24 15.04 4.70
C GLN A 85 -9.76 14.81 4.43
N GLY A 86 -9.24 13.65 4.74
CA GLY A 86 -7.86 13.28 4.48
C GLY A 86 -7.66 11.78 4.65
N VAL A 87 -6.46 11.34 4.32
CA VAL A 87 -5.98 9.98 4.56
C VAL A 87 -4.72 10.09 5.40
N PRO A 88 -4.53 9.28 6.45
CA PRO A 88 -3.31 9.33 7.25
C PRO A 88 -2.09 9.09 6.39
N ASN A 89 -0.99 9.76 6.70
CA ASN A 89 0.26 9.59 5.95
C ASN A 89 1.38 9.09 6.86
N LEU A 90 2.22 8.20 6.34
CA LEU A 90 3.52 7.91 6.90
C LEU A 90 4.55 8.88 6.31
N ILE A 91 5.40 9.46 7.16
CA ILE A 91 6.48 10.38 6.76
C ILE A 91 7.80 9.75 7.13
N ALA A 92 8.71 9.63 6.16
CA ALA A 92 10.07 9.18 6.41
C ALA A 92 11.10 10.05 5.71
N ILE A 93 12.27 10.18 6.35
CA ILE A 93 13.43 10.90 5.82
C ILE A 93 14.57 9.90 5.66
N HIS A 94 14.98 9.66 4.43
CA HIS A 94 16.15 8.84 4.14
C HIS A 94 17.44 9.66 4.15
N GLN A 95 17.39 10.86 3.57
CA GLN A 95 18.51 11.79 3.47
C GLN A 95 18.04 13.23 3.68
N ASP A 96 18.76 13.96 4.54
CA ASP A 96 18.46 15.36 4.88
C ASP A 96 19.71 16.23 4.66
N TYR A 97 19.97 16.54 3.40
CA TYR A 97 21.12 17.36 2.99
C TYR A 97 20.94 18.83 3.36
N THR A 98 19.72 19.34 3.16
CA THR A 98 19.41 20.77 3.40
C THR A 98 19.08 21.09 4.86
N LYS A 99 18.90 20.06 5.72
CA LYS A 99 18.40 20.17 7.10
C LYS A 99 16.96 20.70 7.20
N THR A 100 16.19 20.55 6.11
CA THR A 100 14.79 20.98 6.03
C THR A 100 13.85 19.88 5.53
N ALA A 101 14.36 18.69 5.23
CA ALA A 101 13.64 17.58 4.63
C ALA A 101 12.32 17.25 5.38
N PHE A 102 12.37 17.17 6.71
CA PHE A 102 11.18 16.90 7.52
C PHE A 102 10.09 17.99 7.37
N LYS A 103 10.48 19.26 7.37
CA LYS A 103 9.53 20.38 7.19
C LYS A 103 8.85 20.31 5.83
N ILE A 104 9.61 19.95 4.79
CA ILE A 104 9.10 19.80 3.42
C ILE A 104 8.11 18.62 3.35
N ALA A 105 8.48 17.46 3.91
CA ALA A 105 7.60 16.29 3.96
C ALA A 105 6.29 16.58 4.71
N LEU A 106 6.36 17.22 5.86
CA LEU A 106 5.18 17.62 6.64
C LEU A 106 4.32 18.64 5.89
N SER A 107 4.94 19.62 5.21
CA SER A 107 4.24 20.60 4.38
C SER A 107 3.52 19.91 3.21
N TYR A 108 4.17 18.96 2.55
CA TYR A 108 3.55 18.19 1.47
C TYR A 108 2.36 17.38 1.99
N SER A 109 2.55 16.62 3.08
CA SER A 109 1.47 15.87 3.74
C SER A 109 0.27 16.76 4.09
N LYS A 110 0.52 17.96 4.62
CA LYS A 110 -0.53 18.95 4.91
C LYS A 110 -1.30 19.36 3.65
N ASN A 111 -0.60 19.62 2.56
CA ASN A 111 -1.21 20.09 1.32
C ASN A 111 -2.03 19.02 0.58
N ILE A 112 -1.74 17.74 0.79
CA ILE A 112 -2.57 16.63 0.28
C ILE A 112 -3.67 16.18 1.27
N GLY A 113 -3.81 16.87 2.41
CA GLY A 113 -4.85 16.63 3.40
C GLY A 113 -4.49 15.64 4.51
N GLY A 114 -3.29 15.02 4.47
CA GLY A 114 -2.89 13.96 5.41
C GLY A 114 -2.91 14.40 6.87
N THR A 115 -2.45 15.61 7.17
CA THR A 115 -2.40 16.11 8.57
C THR A 115 -3.78 16.37 9.19
N LYS A 116 -4.88 16.29 8.44
CA LYS A 116 -6.24 16.36 8.99
C LYS A 116 -6.59 15.11 9.79
N VAL A 117 -6.07 13.96 9.37
CA VAL A 117 -6.26 12.66 10.05
C VAL A 117 -5.04 12.34 10.92
N GLY A 118 -3.84 12.48 10.36
CA GLY A 118 -2.58 12.27 11.06
C GLY A 118 -1.41 12.08 10.08
N ALA A 119 -0.26 12.62 10.46
CA ALA A 119 1.00 12.38 9.78
C ALA A 119 1.96 11.74 10.80
N PHE A 120 2.35 10.50 10.57
CA PHE A 120 3.11 9.68 11.50
C PHE A 120 4.53 9.48 10.99
N ILE A 121 5.50 9.57 11.88
CA ILE A 121 6.90 9.33 11.55
C ILE A 121 7.12 7.82 11.42
N SER A 122 7.78 7.42 10.32
CA SER A 122 8.17 6.06 10.03
C SER A 122 9.57 6.05 9.39
N THR A 123 9.97 4.91 8.84
CA THR A 123 11.18 4.77 8.02
C THR A 123 10.82 4.20 6.66
N PHE A 124 11.71 4.33 5.69
CA PHE A 124 11.53 3.70 4.38
C PHE A 124 11.43 2.17 4.48
N GLU A 125 12.18 1.56 5.40
CA GLU A 125 12.08 0.12 5.66
C GLU A 125 10.74 -0.26 6.25
N GLU A 126 10.33 0.40 7.34
CA GLU A 126 9.11 0.08 8.07
C GLU A 126 7.87 0.22 7.17
N GLU A 127 7.77 1.32 6.45
CA GLU A 127 6.67 1.53 5.50
C GLU A 127 6.68 0.46 4.41
N THR A 128 7.80 0.29 3.68
CA THR A 128 7.87 -0.63 2.54
C THR A 128 7.57 -2.08 2.93
N VAL A 129 8.18 -2.55 4.02
CA VAL A 129 8.01 -3.94 4.45
C VAL A 129 6.59 -4.18 4.97
N SER A 130 6.05 -3.25 5.77
CA SER A 130 4.70 -3.41 6.32
C SER A 130 3.60 -3.24 5.29
N ASP A 131 3.78 -2.35 4.31
CA ASP A 131 2.83 -2.13 3.22
C ASP A 131 2.71 -3.38 2.33
N ILE A 132 3.83 -3.89 1.81
CA ILE A 132 3.84 -5.12 1.01
C ILE A 132 3.27 -6.30 1.81
N PHE A 133 3.62 -6.42 3.10
CA PHE A 133 3.08 -7.48 3.96
C PHE A 133 1.58 -7.34 4.16
N GLY A 134 1.10 -6.13 4.44
CA GLY A 134 -0.33 -5.83 4.61
C GLY A 134 -1.15 -6.11 3.34
N GLU A 135 -0.60 -5.75 2.17
CA GLU A 135 -1.23 -6.07 0.89
C GLU A 135 -1.39 -7.57 0.70
N GLN A 136 -0.33 -8.36 0.93
CA GLN A 136 -0.34 -9.81 0.74
C GLN A 136 -1.23 -10.53 1.72
N THR A 137 -1.19 -10.16 2.99
CA THR A 137 -1.84 -10.93 4.06
C THR A 137 -3.27 -10.49 4.34
N ILE A 138 -3.63 -9.24 4.08
CA ILE A 138 -4.94 -8.68 4.40
C ILE A 138 -5.60 -8.04 3.18
N LEU A 139 -4.99 -6.98 2.58
CA LEU A 139 -5.72 -6.05 1.73
C LEU A 139 -6.08 -6.65 0.37
N THR A 140 -5.10 -7.08 -0.40
CA THR A 140 -5.28 -7.58 -1.78
C THR A 140 -5.18 -9.10 -1.88
N GLY A 141 -4.55 -9.74 -0.90
CA GLY A 141 -4.42 -11.19 -0.80
C GLY A 141 -5.45 -11.80 0.16
N GLY A 142 -5.29 -11.60 1.46
CA GLY A 142 -6.03 -12.32 2.50
C GLY A 142 -7.54 -12.20 2.40
N ILE A 143 -8.08 -11.00 2.51
CA ILE A 143 -9.54 -10.75 2.50
C ILE A 143 -10.20 -11.25 1.20
N PRO A 144 -9.73 -10.89 -0.02
CA PRO A 144 -10.36 -11.36 -1.25
C PRO A 144 -10.37 -12.88 -1.40
N PHE A 145 -9.26 -13.55 -1.03
CA PHE A 145 -9.19 -15.01 -1.13
C PHE A 145 -10.02 -15.71 -0.05
N LEU A 146 -10.12 -15.15 1.16
CA LEU A 146 -11.01 -15.67 2.20
C LEU A 146 -12.48 -15.57 1.77
N ILE A 147 -12.88 -14.41 1.26
CA ILE A 147 -14.22 -14.17 0.72
C ILE A 147 -14.54 -15.18 -0.38
N LYS A 148 -13.64 -15.30 -1.37
CA LYS A 148 -13.81 -16.24 -2.49
C LYS A 148 -13.95 -17.68 -2.01
N SER A 149 -13.08 -18.13 -1.13
CA SER A 149 -13.14 -19.51 -0.61
C SER A 149 -14.44 -19.78 0.13
N SER A 150 -14.92 -18.83 0.92
CA SER A 150 -16.21 -18.98 1.64
C SER A 150 -17.37 -19.04 0.66
N PHE A 151 -17.38 -18.19 -0.36
CA PHE A 151 -18.39 -18.20 -1.41
C PHE A 151 -18.39 -19.51 -2.18
N ASP A 152 -17.22 -19.96 -2.66
CA ASP A 152 -17.08 -21.20 -3.42
C ASP A 152 -17.58 -22.39 -2.60
N THR A 153 -17.23 -22.47 -1.32
CA THR A 153 -17.68 -23.54 -0.42
C THR A 153 -19.20 -23.62 -0.33
N LEU A 154 -19.90 -22.48 -0.17
CA LEU A 154 -21.36 -22.48 -0.11
C LEU A 154 -21.99 -22.94 -1.44
N VAL A 155 -21.45 -22.48 -2.56
CA VAL A 155 -21.98 -22.83 -3.88
C VAL A 155 -21.73 -24.32 -4.19
N GLU A 156 -20.56 -24.86 -3.86
CA GLU A 156 -20.21 -26.28 -4.02
C GLU A 156 -21.11 -27.18 -3.18
N GLU A 157 -21.54 -26.74 -2.00
CA GLU A 157 -22.49 -27.44 -1.13
C GLU A 157 -23.97 -27.25 -1.55
N GLY A 158 -24.22 -26.59 -2.70
CA GLY A 158 -25.55 -26.47 -3.30
C GLY A 158 -26.37 -25.26 -2.85
N TYR A 159 -25.80 -24.33 -2.08
CA TYR A 159 -26.49 -23.09 -1.74
C TYR A 159 -26.58 -22.13 -2.93
N SER A 160 -27.64 -21.31 -2.93
CA SER A 160 -27.84 -20.32 -4.00
C SER A 160 -26.67 -19.35 -4.12
N PRO A 161 -26.08 -19.16 -5.32
CA PRO A 161 -24.98 -18.20 -5.52
C PRO A 161 -25.35 -16.77 -5.11
N ILE A 162 -26.60 -16.35 -5.27
CA ILE A 162 -27.03 -15.02 -4.87
C ILE A 162 -27.02 -14.85 -3.35
N VAL A 163 -27.42 -15.88 -2.60
CA VAL A 163 -27.37 -15.88 -1.13
C VAL A 163 -25.94 -15.90 -0.66
N ALA A 164 -25.10 -16.78 -1.22
CA ALA A 164 -23.68 -16.83 -0.95
C ALA A 164 -22.97 -15.48 -1.22
N TRP A 165 -23.35 -14.78 -2.30
CA TRP A 165 -22.81 -13.47 -2.60
C TRP A 165 -23.17 -12.42 -1.53
N PHE A 166 -24.43 -12.40 -1.08
CA PHE A 166 -24.82 -11.47 -0.02
C PHE A 166 -24.02 -11.68 1.26
N VAL A 167 -23.93 -12.91 1.77
CA VAL A 167 -23.29 -13.19 3.06
C VAL A 167 -21.76 -13.16 3.01
N CYS A 168 -21.15 -13.53 1.87
CA CYS A 168 -19.69 -13.58 1.76
C CYS A 168 -19.05 -12.33 1.18
N TYR A 169 -19.77 -11.54 0.38
CA TYR A 169 -19.23 -10.33 -0.28
C TYR A 169 -19.89 -9.06 0.23
N TYR A 170 -21.22 -8.97 0.08
CA TYR A 170 -21.93 -7.71 0.31
C TYR A 170 -21.84 -7.24 1.76
N GLU A 171 -22.07 -8.16 2.72
CA GLU A 171 -22.09 -7.82 4.14
C GLU A 171 -20.71 -7.51 4.73
N VAL A 172 -19.61 -7.97 4.09
CA VAL A 172 -18.24 -7.75 4.59
C VAL A 172 -17.97 -6.26 4.85
N LYS A 173 -18.45 -5.38 3.95
CA LYS A 173 -18.22 -3.95 4.12
C LYS A 173 -18.80 -3.42 5.44
N SER A 174 -20.04 -3.80 5.78
CA SER A 174 -20.68 -3.32 7.01
C SER A 174 -19.96 -3.82 8.26
N ILE A 175 -19.46 -5.05 8.24
CA ILE A 175 -18.67 -5.61 9.34
C ILE A 175 -17.33 -4.88 9.47
N VAL A 176 -16.66 -4.62 8.35
CA VAL A 176 -15.40 -3.85 8.35
C VAL A 176 -15.62 -2.43 8.89
N ASP A 177 -16.69 -1.76 8.46
CA ASP A 177 -17.02 -0.41 8.93
C ASP A 177 -17.22 -0.39 10.46
N LEU A 178 -17.91 -1.39 11.05
CA LEU A 178 -18.13 -1.47 12.51
C LEU A 178 -16.81 -1.49 13.30
N PHE A 179 -15.88 -2.39 12.95
CA PHE A 179 -14.63 -2.46 13.70
C PHE A 179 -13.61 -1.39 13.28
N HIS A 180 -13.71 -0.85 12.07
CA HIS A 180 -12.87 0.26 11.62
C HIS A 180 -13.17 1.54 12.41
N GLU A 181 -14.45 1.83 12.65
CA GLU A 181 -14.87 3.04 13.33
C GLU A 181 -14.67 2.96 14.86
N ASN A 182 -14.93 1.81 15.48
CA ASN A 182 -15.06 1.69 16.93
C ASN A 182 -14.31 0.49 17.55
N GLY A 183 -13.57 -0.29 16.75
CA GLY A 183 -12.80 -1.46 17.21
C GLY A 183 -13.60 -2.75 17.35
N PHE A 184 -12.88 -3.84 17.64
CA PHE A 184 -13.46 -5.19 17.69
C PHE A 184 -14.47 -5.41 18.82
N GLU A 185 -14.30 -4.75 19.96
CA GLU A 185 -15.26 -4.82 21.06
C GLU A 185 -16.63 -4.26 20.65
N PHE A 186 -16.62 -3.14 19.93
CA PHE A 186 -17.85 -2.54 19.40
C PHE A 186 -18.52 -3.45 18.36
N LEU A 187 -17.76 -4.08 17.48
CA LEU A 187 -18.30 -5.08 16.55
C LEU A 187 -19.05 -6.18 17.31
N ASN A 188 -18.41 -6.81 18.30
CA ASN A 188 -19.00 -7.89 19.07
C ASN A 188 -20.29 -7.48 19.78
N ASN A 189 -20.31 -6.27 20.36
CA ASN A 189 -21.50 -5.72 21.01
C ASN A 189 -22.63 -5.32 20.03
N SER A 190 -22.33 -5.21 18.74
CA SER A 190 -23.27 -4.77 17.69
C SER A 190 -23.92 -5.91 16.92
N ILE A 191 -23.50 -7.14 17.16
CA ILE A 191 -23.99 -8.34 16.47
C ILE A 191 -24.74 -9.28 17.43
N SER A 192 -25.40 -10.33 16.91
CA SER A 192 -26.10 -11.30 17.75
C SER A 192 -25.11 -12.19 18.54
N ASN A 193 -25.54 -12.67 19.70
CA ASN A 193 -24.72 -13.60 20.52
C ASN A 193 -24.30 -14.84 19.74
N LEU A 194 -25.13 -15.33 18.82
CA LEU A 194 -24.79 -16.47 17.96
C LEU A 194 -23.66 -16.13 16.98
N ALA A 195 -23.71 -14.94 16.38
CA ALA A 195 -22.65 -14.46 15.46
C ALA A 195 -21.35 -14.20 16.23
N GLU A 196 -21.42 -13.57 17.40
CA GLU A 196 -20.26 -13.34 18.27
C GLU A 196 -19.60 -14.68 18.67
N TYR A 197 -20.38 -15.62 19.23
CA TYR A 197 -19.86 -16.93 19.63
C TYR A 197 -19.24 -17.68 18.44
N GLY A 198 -19.91 -17.71 17.29
CA GLY A 198 -19.41 -18.34 16.07
C GLY A 198 -18.13 -17.68 15.58
N GLY A 199 -18.11 -16.36 15.55
CA GLY A 199 -16.95 -15.55 15.13
C GLY A 199 -15.73 -15.82 16.00
N LEU A 200 -15.87 -15.70 17.32
CA LEU A 200 -14.76 -15.88 18.27
C LEU A 200 -14.23 -17.31 18.26
N THR A 201 -15.10 -18.32 18.24
CA THR A 201 -14.66 -19.73 18.33
C THR A 201 -14.19 -20.30 16.99
N LYS A 202 -14.81 -19.92 15.87
CA LYS A 202 -14.45 -20.44 14.53
C LYS A 202 -13.42 -19.57 13.82
N GLY A 203 -13.31 -18.30 14.18
CA GLY A 203 -12.26 -17.43 13.70
C GLY A 203 -10.87 -17.96 14.07
N GLU A 204 -10.65 -18.33 15.33
CA GLU A 204 -9.40 -18.95 15.80
C GLU A 204 -9.10 -20.31 15.15
N PHE A 205 -10.14 -21.11 14.87
CA PHE A 205 -9.99 -22.37 14.14
C PHE A 205 -9.56 -22.15 12.69
N LEU A 206 -10.11 -21.13 12.03
CA LEU A 206 -9.81 -20.83 10.63
C LEU A 206 -8.43 -20.17 10.46
N ILE A 207 -8.13 -19.20 11.32
CA ILE A 207 -6.86 -18.46 11.33
C ILE A 207 -6.01 -18.94 12.50
N ASP A 208 -5.51 -20.16 12.36
CA ASP A 208 -4.72 -20.87 13.37
C ASP A 208 -3.23 -20.49 13.34
N ASP A 209 -2.44 -21.12 14.21
CA ASP A 209 -0.98 -20.91 14.27
C ASP A 209 -0.26 -21.26 12.96
N LYS A 210 -0.82 -22.16 12.12
CA LYS A 210 -0.22 -22.48 10.81
C LYS A 210 -0.38 -21.31 9.83
N VAL A 211 -1.52 -20.63 9.86
CA VAL A 211 -1.72 -19.41 9.07
C VAL A 211 -0.74 -18.34 9.54
N LYS A 212 -0.60 -18.14 10.85
CA LYS A 212 0.36 -17.19 11.43
C LYS A 212 1.82 -17.54 11.07
N LEU A 213 2.16 -18.82 11.00
CA LEU A 213 3.49 -19.25 10.55
C LEU A 213 3.74 -18.87 9.10
N LYS A 214 2.77 -19.11 8.19
CA LYS A 214 2.86 -18.65 6.79
C LYS A 214 3.04 -17.14 6.69
N MET A 215 2.31 -16.35 7.48
CA MET A 215 2.49 -14.90 7.51
C MET A 215 3.92 -14.51 7.93
N LYS A 216 4.51 -15.21 8.90
CA LYS A 216 5.92 -14.98 9.28
C LYS A 216 6.89 -15.32 8.15
N GLU A 217 6.66 -16.40 7.43
CA GLU A 217 7.47 -16.79 6.26
C GLU A 217 7.36 -15.71 5.17
N MET A 218 6.16 -15.25 4.83
CA MET A 218 5.93 -14.17 3.87
C MET A 218 6.65 -12.88 4.28
N LEU A 219 6.59 -12.51 5.55
CA LEU A 219 7.31 -11.34 6.07
C LEU A 219 8.83 -11.49 5.90
N GLN A 220 9.39 -12.68 6.13
CA GLN A 220 10.82 -12.93 5.91
C GLN A 220 11.20 -12.85 4.43
N GLU A 221 10.37 -13.37 3.52
CA GLU A 221 10.58 -13.27 2.07
C GLU A 221 10.63 -11.81 1.58
N ILE A 222 9.80 -10.94 2.19
CA ILE A 222 9.83 -9.49 1.91
C ILE A 222 11.12 -8.88 2.46
N LYS A 223 11.43 -9.12 3.74
CA LYS A 223 12.59 -8.52 4.43
C LYS A 223 13.93 -8.89 3.81
N ASN A 224 14.08 -10.12 3.35
CA ASN A 224 15.32 -10.60 2.72
C ASN A 224 15.41 -10.27 1.21
N GLY A 225 14.36 -9.67 0.63
CA GLY A 225 14.31 -9.28 -0.78
C GLY A 225 13.97 -10.40 -1.76
N ASN A 226 13.66 -11.61 -1.30
CA ASN A 226 13.29 -12.73 -2.17
C ASN A 226 12.02 -12.43 -2.96
N PHE A 227 10.97 -11.92 -2.30
CA PHE A 227 9.74 -11.53 -2.97
C PHE A 227 9.98 -10.46 -4.05
N VAL A 228 10.84 -9.49 -3.77
CA VAL A 228 11.21 -8.44 -4.75
C VAL A 228 11.93 -9.04 -5.95
N SER A 229 12.85 -9.98 -5.72
CA SER A 229 13.56 -10.69 -6.78
C SER A 229 12.61 -11.55 -7.62
N GLU A 230 11.63 -12.20 -6.99
CA GLU A 230 10.56 -12.94 -7.68
C GLU A 230 9.74 -12.02 -8.59
N TRP A 231 9.28 -10.88 -8.07
CA TRP A 231 8.54 -9.88 -8.83
C TRP A 231 9.32 -9.33 -10.02
N GLU A 232 10.58 -8.97 -9.82
CA GLU A 232 11.44 -8.48 -10.92
C GLU A 232 11.66 -9.52 -12.00
N ASN A 233 11.85 -10.78 -11.61
CA ASN A 233 11.98 -11.88 -12.57
C ASN A 233 10.67 -12.10 -13.34
N GLU A 234 9.53 -12.10 -12.66
CA GLU A 234 8.20 -12.22 -13.26
C GLU A 234 7.97 -11.11 -14.31
N LYS A 235 8.30 -9.85 -13.97
CA LYS A 235 8.22 -8.72 -14.90
C LYS A 235 9.13 -8.94 -16.12
N ASN A 236 10.37 -9.33 -15.91
CA ASN A 236 11.37 -9.53 -16.98
C ASN A 236 11.01 -10.68 -17.92
N THR A 237 10.24 -11.66 -17.45
CA THR A 237 9.76 -12.81 -18.25
C THR A 237 8.38 -12.58 -18.89
N GLY A 238 7.84 -11.34 -18.81
CA GLY A 238 6.60 -10.95 -19.47
C GLY A 238 5.34 -11.18 -18.64
N SER A 239 5.46 -11.25 -17.32
CA SER A 239 4.35 -11.36 -16.37
C SER A 239 3.43 -12.57 -16.62
N LEU A 240 4.02 -13.71 -16.93
CA LEU A 240 3.30 -14.92 -17.33
C LEU A 240 2.42 -15.46 -16.21
N LEU A 241 2.97 -15.58 -14.99
CA LEU A 241 2.22 -16.08 -13.83
C LEU A 241 1.11 -15.10 -13.43
N LEU A 242 1.40 -13.81 -13.40
CA LEU A 242 0.42 -12.77 -13.09
C LEU A 242 -0.76 -12.81 -14.07
N ASN A 243 -0.49 -12.94 -15.36
CA ASN A 243 -1.53 -13.03 -16.38
C ASN A 243 -2.36 -14.31 -16.23
N GLN A 244 -1.74 -15.46 -15.96
CA GLN A 244 -2.46 -16.71 -15.65
C GLN A 244 -3.36 -16.57 -14.40
N LYS A 245 -2.89 -15.87 -13.35
CA LYS A 245 -3.69 -15.62 -12.16
C LYS A 245 -4.87 -14.69 -12.46
N ARG A 246 -4.65 -13.62 -13.24
CA ARG A 246 -5.72 -12.71 -13.70
C ARG A 246 -6.82 -13.44 -14.48
N ASP A 247 -6.45 -14.36 -15.35
CA ASP A 247 -7.42 -15.13 -16.15
C ASP A 247 -8.28 -16.08 -15.30
N LYS A 248 -7.77 -16.55 -14.17
CA LYS A 248 -8.52 -17.38 -13.22
C LYS A 248 -9.52 -16.61 -12.36
N ILE A 249 -9.41 -15.28 -12.32
CA ILE A 249 -10.30 -14.43 -11.51
C ILE A 249 -11.46 -13.86 -12.36
N LYS A 250 -11.32 -13.88 -13.68
CA LYS A 250 -12.39 -13.49 -14.62
C LYS A 250 -13.52 -14.53 -14.62
#